data_ee2e6bd824e57e1aee1ff6ad0999705f
#
_entry.id   ee2e6bd824e57e1aee1ff6ad0999705f
#
_cell.length_a   1.000
_cell.length_b   1.000
_cell.length_c   1.000
_cell.angle_alpha   90.00
_cell.angle_beta   90.00
_cell.angle_gamma   90.00
#
_symmetry.space_group_name_H-M   'P 1'
#
loop_
_entity.id
_entity.type
_entity.pdbx_description
1 polymer ?
#
loop_
_entity_poly.entity_id
_entity_poly.type
_entity_poly.pdbx_seq_one_letter_code
_entity_poly.pdbx_strand_id
1 'polypeptide(L)'
;MPALRGHFFGLYFADDDTALIIEPMVNFKAIFFNRPWHFALCLSLWTSAAVMAQDEPQLKLQRTMLSAGMYQINAQLALTPEQRQTGLMFRKEMPQSEGMLFVFEQVAQQCFWMRNTFLPLTAAFLADDGTIVNLADMKPQSTDSHCSAQPVRYVLEMNQGWFAKKGLKAGSRLSGPPFDGKR
;
A
#
# COMPACT_ATOMS: atom_id res chain seq x y z
N MET A 1 47.12 31.28 19.36
CA MET A 1 46.95 31.17 20.82
C MET A 1 45.45 31.21 21.13
N PRO A 2 44.94 30.37 22.02
CA PRO A 2 45.16 28.92 22.13
C PRO A 2 43.89 28.09 21.95
N ALA A 3 44.13 26.80 21.79
CA ALA A 3 43.15 25.71 21.83
C ALA A 3 42.61 25.43 23.27
N LEU A 4 41.42 24.83 23.34
CA LEU A 4 40.95 23.94 24.43
C LEU A 4 39.91 23.00 23.76
N ARG A 5 40.20 21.74 23.54
CA ARG A 5 40.38 20.54 24.35
C ARG A 5 39.34 20.37 25.46
N GLY A 6 38.61 19.32 25.34
CA GLY A 6 37.87 18.69 26.45
C GLY A 6 36.65 17.94 25.90
N HIS A 7 36.39 16.80 26.08
CA HIS A 7 36.80 15.57 26.74
C HIS A 7 35.71 14.53 26.41
N PHE A 8 36.13 13.40 25.95
CA PHE A 8 35.48 12.10 25.98
C PHE A 8 34.92 11.80 27.37
N PHE A 9 33.69 11.31 27.42
CA PHE A 9 33.27 10.40 28.46
C PHE A 9 32.40 9.30 27.83
N GLY A 10 33.02 8.18 27.62
CA GLY A 10 32.34 6.92 27.47
C GLY A 10 31.93 6.42 28.85
N LEU A 11 30.76 5.85 28.94
CA LEU A 11 30.37 4.99 30.06
C LEU A 11 29.90 3.67 29.47
N TYR A 12 30.82 2.73 29.58
CA TYR A 12 30.57 1.30 29.61
C TYR A 12 29.82 0.98 30.91
N PHE A 13 28.76 0.23 30.85
CA PHE A 13 28.33 -0.66 31.92
C PHE A 13 28.12 -2.04 31.33
N ALA A 14 29.01 -2.91 31.74
CA ALA A 14 28.92 -4.35 31.61
C ALA A 14 28.22 -4.91 32.87
N ASP A 15 27.49 -6.00 32.65
CA ASP A 15 27.29 -7.16 33.48
C ASP A 15 26.75 -7.00 34.92
N ASP A 16 25.64 -7.66 35.22
CA ASP A 16 25.70 -8.80 36.11
C ASP A 16 24.46 -9.70 36.05
N ASP A 17 24.74 -10.95 35.70
CA ASP A 17 23.91 -12.11 35.89
C ASP A 17 23.59 -12.31 37.40
N THR A 18 22.34 -12.62 37.68
CA THR A 18 21.97 -13.69 38.63
C THR A 18 20.45 -13.78 38.74
N ALA A 19 19.84 -14.57 37.92
CA ALA A 19 18.48 -15.07 38.17
C ALA A 19 18.62 -16.40 38.96
N LEU A 20 18.35 -16.33 40.24
CA LEU A 20 18.18 -17.49 41.13
C LEU A 20 16.94 -18.27 40.68
N ILE A 21 17.18 -19.42 40.06
CA ILE A 21 16.15 -20.41 39.79
C ILE A 21 15.84 -21.13 41.10
N ILE A 22 14.70 -20.83 41.70
CA ILE A 22 14.16 -21.61 42.82
C ILE A 22 13.27 -22.69 42.19
N GLU A 23 13.79 -23.91 42.13
CA GLU A 23 13.01 -25.10 41.79
C GLU A 23 12.17 -25.51 43.02
N PRO A 24 10.84 -25.66 42.89
CA PRO A 24 10.09 -26.35 43.94
C PRO A 24 10.22 -27.88 43.74
N MET A 25 10.86 -28.53 44.67
CA MET A 25 10.82 -29.99 44.82
C MET A 25 9.37 -30.45 45.00
N VAL A 26 8.76 -30.97 43.97
CA VAL A 26 7.48 -31.68 44.09
C VAL A 26 7.77 -33.15 44.31
N ASN A 27 7.51 -33.57 45.53
CA ASN A 27 7.65 -34.98 46.01
C ASN A 27 6.49 -35.82 45.44
N PHE A 28 6.77 -36.56 44.36
CA PHE A 28 5.77 -37.42 43.71
C PHE A 28 5.71 -38.76 44.47
N LYS A 29 4.79 -38.90 45.42
CA LYS A 29 4.39 -40.19 45.93
C LYS A 29 3.54 -40.89 44.87
N ALA A 30 4.08 -41.94 44.29
CA ALA A 30 3.39 -42.82 43.39
C ALA A 30 2.14 -43.44 44.01
N ILE A 31 0.96 -43.11 43.52
CA ILE A 31 -0.26 -43.86 43.82
C ILE A 31 -0.58 -44.66 42.54
N PHE A 32 -0.31 -45.96 42.61
CA PHE A 32 -0.76 -46.93 41.65
C PHE A 32 -2.29 -47.01 41.70
N PHE A 33 -2.99 -46.44 40.72
CA PHE A 33 -4.41 -46.75 40.47
C PHE A 33 -4.54 -47.44 39.13
N ASN A 34 -4.85 -48.72 39.20
CA ASN A 34 -5.13 -49.60 38.09
C ASN A 34 -6.47 -49.18 37.43
N ARG A 35 -6.45 -48.51 36.27
CA ARG A 35 -7.64 -48.23 35.44
C ARG A 35 -7.34 -48.50 33.99
N PRO A 36 -8.24 -49.24 33.28
CA PRO A 36 -8.01 -49.62 31.92
C PRO A 36 -8.05 -48.40 30.97
N TRP A 37 -7.09 -48.34 30.10
CA TRP A 37 -6.87 -47.30 29.11
C TRP A 37 -7.98 -47.30 28.06
N HIS A 38 -8.82 -46.32 28.09
CA HIS A 38 -9.51 -45.85 26.86
C HIS A 38 -8.70 -44.70 26.30
N PHE A 39 -7.82 -44.97 25.36
CA PHE A 39 -7.22 -43.95 24.50
C PHE A 39 -8.30 -43.35 23.64
N ALA A 40 -8.93 -42.29 24.10
CA ALA A 40 -9.67 -41.39 23.23
C ALA A 40 -8.64 -40.55 22.44
N LEU A 41 -8.36 -41.01 21.24
CA LEU A 41 -7.55 -40.27 20.26
C LEU A 41 -8.38 -39.05 19.82
N CYS A 42 -8.27 -37.94 20.53
CA CYS A 42 -8.76 -36.64 20.03
C CYS A 42 -7.86 -36.20 18.88
N LEU A 43 -8.16 -36.68 17.68
CA LEU A 43 -7.64 -36.11 16.43
C LEU A 43 -8.26 -34.71 16.31
N SER A 44 -7.60 -33.68 16.85
CA SER A 44 -7.91 -32.29 16.55
C SER A 44 -7.51 -32.02 15.07
N LEU A 45 -8.49 -32.14 14.17
CA LEU A 45 -8.40 -31.67 12.81
C LEU A 45 -8.26 -30.15 12.86
N TRP A 46 -7.04 -29.66 12.87
CA TRP A 46 -6.75 -28.26 12.55
C TRP A 46 -7.03 -28.07 11.05
N THR A 47 -8.25 -27.73 10.72
CA THR A 47 -8.58 -27.23 9.40
C THR A 47 -7.92 -25.87 9.25
N SER A 48 -6.72 -25.83 8.67
CA SER A 48 -6.13 -24.60 8.19
C SER A 48 -7.04 -24.08 7.08
N ALA A 49 -7.93 -23.14 7.41
CA ALA A 49 -8.64 -22.37 6.40
C ALA A 49 -7.57 -21.58 5.64
N ALA A 50 -7.20 -22.08 4.47
CA ALA A 50 -6.43 -21.30 3.51
C ALA A 50 -7.30 -20.07 3.18
N VAL A 51 -6.90 -18.90 3.69
CA VAL A 51 -7.46 -17.62 3.24
C VAL A 51 -7.06 -17.49 1.78
N MET A 52 -7.95 -17.88 0.89
CA MET A 52 -7.82 -17.61 -0.53
C MET A 52 -7.80 -16.09 -0.65
N ALA A 53 -6.70 -15.52 -1.12
CA ALA A 53 -6.66 -14.14 -1.52
C ALA A 53 -7.74 -13.97 -2.58
N GLN A 54 -8.81 -13.25 -2.24
CA GLN A 54 -9.93 -13.09 -3.16
C GLN A 54 -9.47 -12.15 -4.26
N ASP A 55 -9.53 -12.62 -5.51
CA ASP A 55 -9.33 -11.83 -6.74
C ASP A 55 -10.55 -10.91 -6.94
N GLU A 56 -10.82 -10.06 -5.94
CA GLU A 56 -11.97 -9.15 -5.95
C GLU A 56 -11.55 -7.69 -6.14
N PRO A 57 -12.36 -6.92 -6.89
CA PRO A 57 -12.08 -5.49 -7.09
C PRO A 57 -12.31 -4.71 -5.78
N GLN A 58 -11.42 -3.80 -5.46
CA GLN A 58 -11.65 -2.84 -4.37
C GLN A 58 -12.59 -1.72 -4.84
N LEU A 59 -13.82 -1.68 -4.30
CA LEU A 59 -14.86 -0.73 -4.71
C LEU A 59 -15.18 0.34 -3.65
N LYS A 60 -14.76 0.12 -2.40
CA LYS A 60 -15.20 0.91 -1.23
C LYS A 60 -14.08 1.80 -0.66
N LEU A 61 -13.24 2.37 -1.52
CA LEU A 61 -12.23 3.31 -1.06
C LEU A 61 -12.82 4.70 -0.81
N GLN A 62 -12.15 5.47 0.05
CA GLN A 62 -12.44 6.90 0.22
C GLN A 62 -12.38 7.61 -1.12
N ARG A 63 -13.20 8.63 -1.32
CA ARG A 63 -13.28 9.39 -2.56
C ARG A 63 -12.94 10.85 -2.33
N THR A 64 -12.44 11.49 -3.39
CA THR A 64 -12.21 12.92 -3.46
C THR A 64 -12.69 13.45 -4.81
N MET A 65 -13.12 14.70 -4.81
CA MET A 65 -13.47 15.41 -6.05
C MET A 65 -12.27 16.18 -6.56
N LEU A 66 -11.83 15.84 -7.75
CA LEU A 66 -10.82 16.59 -8.49
C LEU A 66 -11.49 17.31 -9.66
N SER A 67 -10.85 18.38 -10.13
CA SER A 67 -11.26 19.07 -11.34
C SER A 67 -10.10 19.27 -12.30
N ALA A 68 -10.42 19.19 -13.59
CA ALA A 68 -9.51 19.51 -14.68
C ALA A 68 -10.21 20.53 -15.59
N GLY A 69 -10.01 21.82 -15.31
CA GLY A 69 -10.84 22.88 -15.89
C GLY A 69 -12.30 22.72 -15.48
N MET A 70 -13.20 22.58 -16.47
CA MET A 70 -14.64 22.39 -16.24
C MET A 70 -15.04 20.93 -15.92
N TYR A 71 -14.12 19.98 -16.04
CA TYR A 71 -14.42 18.55 -15.87
C TYR A 71 -14.22 18.12 -14.41
N GLN A 72 -15.23 17.44 -13.87
CA GLN A 72 -15.18 16.85 -12.52
C GLN A 72 -14.76 15.38 -12.60
N ILE A 73 -13.93 14.97 -11.65
CA ILE A 73 -13.45 13.59 -11.50
C ILE A 73 -13.75 13.13 -10.08
N ASN A 74 -14.55 12.08 -9.96
CA ASN A 74 -14.79 11.41 -8.68
C ASN A 74 -13.72 10.33 -8.48
N ALA A 75 -12.58 10.70 -7.90
CA ALA A 75 -11.45 9.81 -7.74
C ALA A 75 -11.52 9.02 -6.44
N GLN A 76 -11.34 7.70 -6.50
CA GLN A 76 -11.04 6.88 -5.34
C GLN A 76 -9.59 7.08 -4.92
N LEU A 77 -9.33 7.08 -3.61
CA LEU A 77 -8.01 7.29 -3.04
C LEU A 77 -7.37 5.95 -2.68
N ALA A 78 -6.25 5.61 -3.32
CA ALA A 78 -5.39 4.51 -2.93
C ALA A 78 -4.26 5.06 -2.05
N LEU A 79 -4.43 4.96 -0.73
CA LEU A 79 -3.56 5.58 0.28
C LEU A 79 -2.56 4.59 0.90
N THR A 80 -2.96 3.32 1.08
CA THR A 80 -2.08 2.31 1.67
C THR A 80 -1.31 1.53 0.61
N PRO A 81 -0.19 0.89 0.95
CA PRO A 81 0.54 0.03 0.03
C PRO A 81 -0.34 -1.05 -0.61
N GLU A 82 -1.22 -1.69 0.15
CA GLU A 82 -2.13 -2.74 -0.32
C GLU A 82 -3.17 -2.18 -1.29
N GLN A 83 -3.71 -0.98 -1.01
CA GLN A 83 -4.65 -0.30 -1.91
C GLN A 83 -3.96 0.08 -3.22
N ARG A 84 -2.72 0.58 -3.17
CA ARG A 84 -1.96 0.91 -4.36
C ARG A 84 -1.57 -0.32 -5.17
N GLN A 85 -1.22 -1.43 -4.50
CA GLN A 85 -0.89 -2.69 -5.16
C GLN A 85 -2.10 -3.29 -5.89
N THR A 86 -3.28 -3.24 -5.28
CA THR A 86 -4.52 -3.73 -5.90
C THR A 86 -5.02 -2.80 -7.01
N GLY A 87 -4.96 -1.48 -6.79
CA GLY A 87 -5.36 -0.49 -7.79
C GLY A 87 -6.75 -0.78 -8.37
N LEU A 88 -6.84 -0.74 -9.70
CA LEU A 88 -8.06 -1.02 -10.47
C LEU A 88 -8.16 -2.49 -10.94
N MET A 89 -7.36 -3.40 -10.36
CA MET A 89 -7.43 -4.83 -10.70
C MET A 89 -8.85 -5.37 -10.52
N PHE A 90 -9.19 -6.37 -11.34
CA PHE A 90 -10.45 -7.14 -11.33
C PHE A 90 -11.72 -6.34 -11.64
N ARG A 91 -11.62 -5.02 -11.90
CA ARG A 91 -12.77 -4.22 -12.30
C ARG A 91 -13.15 -4.51 -13.74
N LYS A 92 -14.46 -4.71 -13.97
CA LYS A 92 -15.03 -4.94 -15.30
C LYS A 92 -15.48 -3.65 -15.96
N GLU A 93 -15.80 -2.64 -15.16
CA GLU A 93 -16.29 -1.35 -15.61
C GLU A 93 -15.86 -0.21 -14.69
N MET A 94 -15.80 1.00 -15.20
CA MET A 94 -15.59 2.23 -14.45
C MET A 94 -16.29 3.38 -15.21
N PRO A 95 -17.16 4.16 -14.52
CA PRO A 95 -17.80 5.34 -15.13
C PRO A 95 -16.77 6.33 -15.69
N GLN A 96 -17.14 7.06 -16.74
CA GLN A 96 -16.23 7.98 -17.41
C GLN A 96 -15.76 9.15 -16.53
N SER A 97 -16.54 9.52 -15.52
CA SER A 97 -16.19 10.56 -14.54
C SER A 97 -15.47 10.00 -13.30
N GLU A 98 -15.19 8.72 -13.25
CA GLU A 98 -14.49 8.08 -12.14
C GLU A 98 -13.05 7.72 -12.51
N GLY A 99 -12.20 7.68 -11.47
CA GLY A 99 -10.81 7.27 -11.58
C GLY A 99 -10.28 6.81 -10.23
N MET A 100 -8.97 6.52 -10.18
CA MET A 100 -8.27 6.22 -8.94
C MET A 100 -7.02 7.11 -8.82
N LEU A 101 -6.93 7.84 -7.70
CA LEU A 101 -5.78 8.63 -7.35
C LEU A 101 -4.90 7.85 -6.36
N PHE A 102 -3.73 7.47 -6.80
CA PHE A 102 -2.69 6.86 -6.00
C PHE A 102 -1.88 7.96 -5.32
N VAL A 103 -1.75 7.85 -4.00
CA VAL A 103 -1.02 8.82 -3.18
C VAL A 103 0.14 8.10 -2.51
N PHE A 104 1.35 8.57 -2.78
CA PHE A 104 2.58 8.03 -2.21
C PHE A 104 3.12 8.94 -1.13
N GLU A 105 3.73 8.36 -0.10
CA GLU A 105 4.33 9.11 1.01
C GLU A 105 5.57 9.88 0.56
N GLN A 106 6.34 9.30 -0.35
CA GLN A 106 7.58 9.86 -0.85
C GLN A 106 7.47 10.24 -2.33
N VAL A 107 8.10 11.35 -2.70
CA VAL A 107 8.31 11.72 -4.10
C VAL A 107 9.37 10.81 -4.69
N ALA A 108 9.00 9.99 -5.67
CA ALA A 108 9.90 9.05 -6.33
C ALA A 108 9.43 8.81 -7.77
N GLN A 109 10.26 8.17 -8.58
CA GLN A 109 9.79 7.65 -9.85
C GLN A 109 8.75 6.56 -9.59
N GLN A 110 7.54 6.75 -10.10
CA GLN A 110 6.43 5.81 -9.96
C GLN A 110 6.24 5.06 -11.27
N CYS A 111 6.11 3.73 -11.17
CA CYS A 111 5.91 2.87 -12.34
C CYS A 111 4.67 2.01 -12.15
N PHE A 112 3.87 1.88 -13.20
CA PHE A 112 2.59 1.18 -13.21
C PHE A 112 2.57 0.08 -14.27
N TRP A 113 1.81 -0.95 -14.03
CA TRP A 113 1.55 -2.09 -14.91
C TRP A 113 0.06 -2.44 -14.89
N MET A 114 -0.38 -3.30 -15.82
CA MET A 114 -1.80 -3.63 -15.99
C MET A 114 -2.14 -5.08 -15.63
N ARG A 115 -1.28 -5.74 -14.84
CA ARG A 115 -1.55 -7.12 -14.39
C ARG A 115 -2.92 -7.18 -13.70
N ASN A 116 -3.75 -8.19 -14.05
CA ASN A 116 -5.10 -8.39 -13.53
C ASN A 116 -6.05 -7.20 -13.74
N THR A 117 -5.73 -6.25 -14.62
CA THR A 117 -6.55 -5.07 -14.92
C THR A 117 -7.18 -5.23 -16.28
N PHE A 118 -8.52 -5.32 -16.33
CA PHE A 118 -9.28 -5.58 -17.56
C PHE A 118 -9.62 -4.30 -18.34
N LEU A 119 -9.63 -3.16 -17.66
CA LEU A 119 -9.96 -1.87 -18.25
C LEU A 119 -8.75 -1.30 -18.98
N PRO A 120 -8.91 -0.77 -20.21
CA PRO A 120 -7.89 0.07 -20.80
C PRO A 120 -7.83 1.40 -20.05
N LEU A 121 -6.64 1.76 -19.56
CA LEU A 121 -6.44 2.93 -18.71
C LEU A 121 -5.39 3.88 -19.26
N THR A 122 -5.48 5.14 -18.87
CA THR A 122 -4.39 6.12 -19.00
C THR A 122 -3.96 6.56 -17.60
N ALA A 123 -2.67 6.40 -17.28
CA ALA A 123 -2.07 6.95 -16.07
C ALA A 123 -1.57 8.37 -16.34
N ALA A 124 -2.01 9.33 -15.51
CA ALA A 124 -1.46 10.67 -15.43
C ALA A 124 -0.55 10.78 -14.22
N PHE A 125 0.73 10.98 -14.44
CA PHE A 125 1.72 11.23 -13.39
C PHE A 125 1.70 12.71 -13.03
N LEU A 126 1.49 13.02 -11.74
CA LEU A 126 1.18 14.38 -11.29
C LEU A 126 2.22 14.89 -10.31
N ALA A 127 2.68 16.11 -10.53
CA ALA A 127 3.47 16.87 -9.57
C ALA A 127 2.63 17.23 -8.33
N ASP A 128 3.27 17.68 -7.27
CA ASP A 128 2.62 18.02 -5.99
C ASP A 128 1.56 19.14 -6.09
N ASP A 129 1.64 19.97 -7.12
CA ASP A 129 0.66 21.03 -7.41
C ASP A 129 -0.47 20.59 -8.35
N GLY A 130 -0.53 19.31 -8.72
CA GLY A 130 -1.52 18.74 -9.63
C GLY A 130 -1.18 18.89 -11.11
N THR A 131 -0.01 19.40 -11.47
CA THR A 131 0.42 19.49 -12.88
C THR A 131 0.75 18.13 -13.45
N ILE A 132 0.21 17.81 -14.62
CA ILE A 132 0.51 16.56 -15.35
C ILE A 132 1.97 16.62 -15.85
N VAL A 133 2.81 15.72 -15.35
CA VAL A 133 4.20 15.56 -15.80
C VAL A 133 4.22 14.80 -17.15
N ASN A 134 3.58 13.65 -17.17
CA ASN A 134 3.38 12.85 -18.39
C ASN A 134 2.13 11.98 -18.28
N LEU A 135 1.69 11.50 -19.43
CA LEU A 135 0.59 10.53 -19.56
C LEU A 135 1.14 9.24 -20.17
N ALA A 136 0.56 8.12 -19.78
CA ALA A 136 0.86 6.82 -20.36
C ALA A 136 -0.43 6.03 -20.59
N ASP A 137 -0.71 5.69 -21.85
CA ASP A 137 -1.77 4.76 -22.18
C ASP A 137 -1.29 3.34 -21.91
N MET A 138 -2.10 2.57 -21.17
CA MET A 138 -1.74 1.26 -20.68
C MET A 138 -2.70 0.21 -21.22
N LYS A 139 -2.14 -0.83 -21.82
CA LYS A 139 -2.90 -1.94 -22.40
C LYS A 139 -3.37 -2.91 -21.30
N PRO A 140 -4.65 -3.32 -21.28
CA PRO A 140 -5.15 -4.31 -20.36
C PRO A 140 -4.28 -5.57 -20.29
N GLN A 141 -4.12 -6.14 -19.09
CA GLN A 141 -3.39 -7.37 -18.80
C GLN A 141 -1.88 -7.35 -19.12
N SER A 142 -1.34 -6.20 -19.60
CA SER A 142 0.09 -6.06 -19.85
C SER A 142 0.89 -6.00 -18.54
N THR A 143 2.10 -6.56 -18.57
CA THR A 143 3.10 -6.41 -17.52
C THR A 143 4.17 -5.37 -17.89
N ASP A 144 3.98 -4.65 -18.97
CA ASP A 144 4.87 -3.56 -19.36
C ASP A 144 4.85 -2.46 -18.30
N SER A 145 6.01 -1.92 -18.01
CA SER A 145 6.18 -0.89 -17.01
C SER A 145 6.04 0.50 -17.63
N HIS A 146 5.13 1.29 -17.10
CA HIS A 146 4.88 2.68 -17.49
C HIS A 146 5.27 3.60 -16.35
N CYS A 147 6.32 4.40 -16.54
CA CYS A 147 6.92 5.18 -15.47
C CYS A 147 6.70 6.69 -15.63
N SER A 148 6.75 7.41 -14.51
CA SER A 148 6.80 8.86 -14.50
C SER A 148 8.12 9.36 -15.10
N ALA A 149 8.04 10.43 -15.89
CA ALA A 149 9.23 11.06 -16.48
C ALA A 149 10.08 11.80 -15.44
N GLN A 150 9.50 12.16 -14.32
CA GLN A 150 10.14 12.78 -13.16
C GLN A 150 9.61 12.15 -11.87
N PRO A 151 10.29 12.28 -10.73
CA PRO A 151 9.75 11.86 -9.44
C PRO A 151 8.42 12.56 -9.15
N VAL A 152 7.41 11.78 -8.76
CA VAL A 152 6.06 12.25 -8.44
C VAL A 152 5.51 11.58 -7.19
N ARG A 153 4.51 12.21 -6.57
CA ARG A 153 3.78 11.67 -5.41
C ARG A 153 2.39 11.17 -5.77
N TYR A 154 1.86 11.60 -6.90
CA TYR A 154 0.49 11.33 -7.29
C TYR A 154 0.42 10.73 -8.68
N VAL A 155 -0.46 9.73 -8.84
CA VAL A 155 -0.79 9.18 -10.14
C VAL A 155 -2.30 9.03 -10.22
N LEU A 156 -2.91 9.55 -11.28
CA LEU A 156 -4.35 9.42 -11.52
C LEU A 156 -4.58 8.49 -12.70
N GLU A 157 -5.26 7.37 -12.47
CA GLU A 157 -5.73 6.48 -13.52
C GLU A 157 -7.18 6.80 -13.91
N MET A 158 -7.40 6.95 -15.20
CA MET A 158 -8.71 7.17 -15.82
C MET A 158 -8.92 6.18 -16.97
N ASN A 159 -10.17 6.01 -17.41
CA ASN A 159 -10.45 5.28 -18.65
C ASN A 159 -9.58 5.81 -19.79
N GLN A 160 -9.02 4.91 -20.60
CA GLN A 160 -8.13 5.27 -21.70
C GLN A 160 -8.76 6.30 -22.65
N GLY A 161 -7.99 7.27 -23.05
CA GLY A 161 -8.43 8.36 -23.93
C GLY A 161 -9.22 9.46 -23.21
N TRP A 162 -9.50 9.37 -21.91
CA TRP A 162 -10.24 10.40 -21.17
C TRP A 162 -9.54 11.76 -21.24
N PHE A 163 -8.24 11.79 -20.97
CA PHE A 163 -7.43 13.02 -21.01
C PHE A 163 -7.41 13.63 -22.41
N ALA A 164 -7.16 12.83 -23.44
CA ALA A 164 -7.10 13.28 -24.82
C ALA A 164 -8.44 13.89 -25.29
N LYS A 165 -9.58 13.24 -24.96
CA LYS A 165 -10.93 13.75 -25.27
C LYS A 165 -11.25 15.09 -24.62
N LYS A 166 -10.54 15.43 -23.51
CA LYS A 166 -10.70 16.69 -22.77
C LYS A 166 -9.61 17.71 -23.09
N GLY A 167 -8.73 17.40 -24.03
CA GLY A 167 -7.62 18.28 -24.39
C GLY A 167 -6.54 18.43 -23.33
N LEU A 168 -6.51 17.49 -22.37
CA LEU A 168 -5.54 17.49 -21.27
C LEU A 168 -4.26 16.77 -21.69
N LYS A 169 -3.12 17.36 -21.38
CA LYS A 169 -1.78 16.89 -21.77
C LYS A 169 -0.77 17.23 -20.70
N ALA A 170 0.49 16.81 -20.87
CA ALA A 170 1.58 17.28 -20.03
C ALA A 170 1.58 18.81 -19.93
N GLY A 171 1.74 19.34 -18.73
CA GLY A 171 1.59 20.76 -18.39
C GLY A 171 0.16 21.20 -18.05
N SER A 172 -0.88 20.42 -18.33
CA SER A 172 -2.23 20.67 -17.82
C SER A 172 -2.28 20.45 -16.30
N ARG A 173 -3.13 21.21 -15.59
CA ARG A 173 -3.22 21.14 -14.14
C ARG A 173 -4.59 20.65 -13.67
N LEU A 174 -4.56 19.74 -12.69
CA LEU A 174 -5.71 19.34 -11.91
C LEU A 174 -5.75 20.14 -10.62
N SER A 175 -6.94 20.34 -10.07
CA SER A 175 -7.17 21.01 -8.77
C SER A 175 -8.10 20.16 -7.89
N GLY A 176 -8.19 20.54 -6.61
CA GLY A 176 -8.88 19.79 -5.57
C GLY A 176 -7.92 19.07 -4.63
N PRO A 177 -8.43 18.52 -3.53
CA PRO A 177 -7.59 17.77 -2.59
C PRO A 177 -6.95 16.55 -3.28
N PRO A 178 -5.64 16.31 -3.11
CA PRO A 178 -4.71 16.92 -2.16
C PRO A 178 -3.88 18.09 -2.72
N PHE A 179 -4.14 18.57 -3.93
CA PHE A 179 -3.28 19.57 -4.61
C PHE A 179 -3.47 20.99 -4.07
N ASP A 180 -4.62 21.30 -3.46
CA ASP A 180 -4.98 22.62 -2.93
C ASP A 180 -4.55 22.81 -1.47
N GLY A 181 -3.93 21.81 -0.85
CA GLY A 181 -3.46 21.87 0.52
C GLY A 181 -2.29 22.83 0.68
N LYS A 182 -2.50 23.91 1.44
CA LYS A 182 -1.39 24.69 2.00
C LYS A 182 -0.56 23.76 2.88
N ARG A 183 0.70 23.56 2.52
CA ARG A 183 1.70 22.96 3.40
C ARG A 183 2.06 23.92 4.50
#